data_281dcca2c64bb5a7d1a12d35bf3665b1
#
_entry.id   281dcca2c64bb5a7d1a12d35bf3665b1
#
_cell.length_a   1.000
_cell.length_b   1.000
_cell.length_c   1.000
_cell.angle_alpha   90.00
_cell.angle_beta   90.00
_cell.angle_gamma   90.00
#
_symmetry.space_group_name_H-M   'P 1'
#
loop_
_entity.id
_entity.type
_entity.pdbx_description
1 polymer ?
#
loop_
_entity_poly.entity_id
_entity_poly.type
_entity_poly.pdbx_seq_one_letter_code
_entity_poly.pdbx_strand_id
1 'polypeptide(L)'
;MTGLAVLGGFVLDTLFGDPAWLPHPVVLMGKAISALEKRLRTRLPKTPPGELLGGGIVAFCLPVGTFVCTGLVCLGAAKLSPWLGLAVQMFWCGQALAAKGLAQESMNVHKELVKGDLPTARKAVSRIVGRDTQNLTAEGVTKAAVETVAENASDGVIAPLLYMLIGGAPLALTYKAINTMDSMLGYKNEKYLSFGRIPAKLDDAANYLPSRLAGLLWCAAAALTGNSAKGAWRIWRRDRRNHASPNSAQTESACAGALGVQLAGPAYYFGEYYPKPTIGDALRPIEPEDIRRANKMMYAESLMALLLGLAIRGVIL
;
A
#
# COMPACT_ATOMS: atom_id res chain seq x y z
N MET A 1 3.70 -5.52 -25.78
CA MET A 1 4.60 -4.54 -25.12
C MET A 1 4.25 -4.32 -23.64
N THR A 2 2.98 -4.08 -23.27
CA THR A 2 2.59 -3.82 -21.84
C THR A 2 2.96 -4.97 -20.90
N GLY A 3 2.75 -6.24 -21.27
CA GLY A 3 3.15 -7.37 -20.42
C GLY A 3 4.65 -7.41 -20.12
N LEU A 4 5.49 -7.09 -21.11
CA LEU A 4 6.93 -6.97 -20.91
C LEU A 4 7.29 -5.80 -20.01
N ALA A 5 6.56 -4.68 -20.13
CA ALA A 5 6.77 -3.52 -19.26
C ALA A 5 6.42 -3.85 -17.80
N VAL A 6 5.32 -4.57 -17.56
CA VAL A 6 4.93 -5.03 -16.22
C VAL A 6 5.95 -5.99 -15.63
N LEU A 7 6.36 -7.01 -16.41
CA LEU A 7 7.39 -7.96 -15.97
C LEU A 7 8.70 -7.25 -15.63
N GLY A 8 9.17 -6.37 -16.53
CA GLY A 8 10.40 -5.62 -16.30
C GLY A 8 10.31 -4.66 -15.11
N GLY A 9 9.16 -3.98 -14.92
CA GLY A 9 8.91 -3.14 -13.75
C GLY A 9 8.93 -3.93 -12.45
N PHE A 10 8.31 -5.11 -12.42
CA PHE A 10 8.35 -6.00 -11.26
C PHE A 10 9.77 -6.46 -10.91
N VAL A 11 10.56 -6.80 -11.93
CA VAL A 11 11.97 -7.16 -11.75
C VAL A 11 12.78 -5.97 -11.23
N LEU A 12 12.55 -4.76 -11.76
CA LEU A 12 13.22 -3.55 -11.31
C LEU A 12 12.92 -3.24 -9.84
N ASP A 13 11.64 -3.29 -9.41
CA ASP A 13 11.30 -3.11 -7.99
C ASP A 13 11.97 -4.19 -7.14
N THR A 14 11.87 -5.46 -7.51
CA THR A 14 12.44 -6.56 -6.72
C THR A 14 13.96 -6.45 -6.55
N LEU A 15 14.69 -6.00 -7.57
CA LEU A 15 16.16 -5.91 -7.55
C LEU A 15 16.66 -4.61 -6.90
N PHE A 16 16.06 -3.49 -7.25
CA PHE A 16 16.57 -2.15 -6.90
C PHE A 16 15.71 -1.43 -5.86
N GLY A 17 14.37 -1.64 -5.87
CA GLY A 17 13.43 -0.86 -5.06
C GLY A 17 13.46 0.62 -5.44
N ASP A 18 13.36 1.49 -4.43
CA ASP A 18 13.33 2.95 -4.58
C ASP A 18 14.60 3.59 -4.03
N PRO A 19 15.69 3.70 -4.81
CA PRO A 19 16.92 4.34 -4.36
C PRO A 19 16.69 5.82 -4.00
N ALA A 20 17.19 6.26 -2.85
CA ALA A 20 16.94 7.61 -2.32
C ALA A 20 17.42 8.76 -3.24
N TRP A 21 18.38 8.50 -4.13
CA TRP A 21 18.89 9.47 -5.11
C TRP A 21 17.98 9.64 -6.33
N LEU A 22 17.05 8.71 -6.56
CA LEU A 22 16.18 8.71 -7.73
C LEU A 22 14.91 9.53 -7.45
N PRO A 23 14.56 10.52 -8.30
CA PRO A 23 13.29 11.22 -8.16
C PRO A 23 12.11 10.26 -8.24
N HIS A 24 11.28 10.24 -7.21
CA HIS A 24 10.15 9.33 -7.12
C HIS A 24 8.83 10.04 -7.44
N PRO A 25 7.95 9.50 -8.32
CA PRO A 25 6.68 10.11 -8.68
C PRO A 25 5.79 10.47 -7.47
N VAL A 26 5.79 9.63 -6.43
CA VAL A 26 5.02 9.88 -5.19
C VAL A 26 5.43 11.18 -4.50
N VAL A 27 6.72 11.56 -4.54
CA VAL A 27 7.19 12.84 -3.98
C VAL A 27 6.61 14.02 -4.77
N LEU A 28 6.54 13.91 -6.10
CA LEU A 28 5.91 14.92 -6.94
C LEU A 28 4.40 15.00 -6.70
N MET A 29 3.74 13.85 -6.57
CA MET A 29 2.33 13.77 -6.21
C MET A 29 2.07 14.43 -4.84
N GLY A 30 2.88 14.13 -3.82
CA GLY A 30 2.79 14.73 -2.49
C GLY A 30 2.95 16.26 -2.52
N LYS A 31 3.90 16.79 -3.29
CA LYS A 31 4.07 18.24 -3.51
C LYS A 31 2.85 18.85 -4.21
N ALA A 32 2.30 18.18 -5.22
CA ALA A 32 1.11 18.63 -5.93
C ALA A 32 -0.13 18.64 -5.00
N ILE A 33 -0.32 17.59 -4.18
CA ILE A 33 -1.38 17.53 -3.17
C ILE A 33 -1.28 18.72 -2.22
N SER A 34 -0.11 18.97 -1.64
CA SER A 34 0.12 20.06 -0.69
C SER A 34 -0.11 21.43 -1.33
N ALA A 35 0.33 21.62 -2.57
CA ALA A 35 0.12 22.86 -3.31
C ALA A 35 -1.36 23.11 -3.64
N LEU A 36 -2.08 22.06 -4.09
CA LEU A 36 -3.52 22.12 -4.36
C LEU A 36 -4.32 22.38 -3.07
N GLU A 37 -4.02 21.63 -1.99
CA GLU A 37 -4.65 21.84 -0.68
C GLU A 37 -4.51 23.31 -0.23
N LYS A 38 -3.26 23.81 -0.20
CA LYS A 38 -2.98 25.20 0.19
C LYS A 38 -3.77 26.21 -0.64
N ARG A 39 -3.76 26.04 -1.97
CA ARG A 39 -4.44 26.96 -2.90
C ARG A 39 -5.96 26.92 -2.77
N LEU A 40 -6.53 25.74 -2.59
CA LEU A 40 -7.98 25.57 -2.47
C LEU A 40 -8.50 26.08 -1.12
N ARG A 41 -7.78 25.80 -0.02
CA ARG A 41 -8.14 26.33 1.32
C ARG A 41 -8.06 27.87 1.43
N THR A 42 -7.30 28.54 0.55
CA THR A 42 -7.29 30.01 0.49
C THR A 42 -8.39 30.60 -0.38
N ARG A 43 -8.99 29.82 -1.29
CA ARG A 43 -9.98 30.30 -2.26
C ARG A 43 -11.41 29.86 -1.98
N LEU A 44 -11.56 28.73 -1.28
CA LEU A 44 -12.87 28.18 -0.95
C LEU A 44 -13.29 28.59 0.47
N PRO A 45 -14.61 28.66 0.74
CA PRO A 45 -15.10 28.91 2.09
C PRO A 45 -14.61 27.85 3.08
N LYS A 46 -14.23 28.27 4.28
CA LYS A 46 -13.85 27.39 5.39
C LYS A 46 -15.10 26.79 6.06
N THR A 47 -15.93 26.15 5.28
CA THR A 47 -17.16 25.47 5.71
C THR A 47 -17.06 23.99 5.27
N PRO A 48 -17.76 23.06 5.94
CA PRO A 48 -17.74 21.65 5.53
C PRO A 48 -18.04 21.42 4.04
N PRO A 49 -19.04 22.09 3.39
CA PRO A 49 -19.24 21.98 1.95
C PRO A 49 -18.09 22.51 1.10
N GLY A 50 -17.49 23.66 1.50
CA GLY A 50 -16.35 24.23 0.79
C GLY A 50 -15.11 23.35 0.86
N GLU A 51 -14.83 22.76 2.01
CA GLU A 51 -13.74 21.79 2.17
C GLU A 51 -14.00 20.49 1.39
N LEU A 52 -15.25 19.99 1.40
CA LEU A 52 -15.63 18.81 0.62
C LEU A 52 -15.42 19.07 -0.88
N LEU A 53 -15.81 20.25 -1.38
CA LEU A 53 -15.56 20.66 -2.76
C LEU A 53 -14.05 20.71 -3.05
N GLY A 54 -13.24 21.26 -2.15
CA GLY A 54 -11.79 21.32 -2.28
C GLY A 54 -11.18 19.92 -2.39
N GLY A 55 -11.56 19.02 -1.50
CA GLY A 55 -11.17 17.61 -1.54
C GLY A 55 -11.57 16.92 -2.84
N GLY A 56 -12.79 17.18 -3.34
CA GLY A 56 -13.29 16.66 -4.61
C GLY A 56 -12.49 17.14 -5.81
N ILE A 57 -12.09 18.42 -5.82
CA ILE A 57 -11.22 18.97 -6.87
C ILE A 57 -9.85 18.27 -6.87
N VAL A 58 -9.24 18.06 -5.70
CA VAL A 58 -7.96 17.32 -5.61
C VAL A 58 -8.15 15.89 -6.08
N ALA A 59 -9.21 15.22 -5.63
CA ALA A 59 -9.53 13.84 -5.98
C ALA A 59 -9.79 13.62 -7.47
N PHE A 60 -10.19 14.65 -8.19
CA PHE A 60 -10.34 14.60 -9.65
C PHE A 60 -9.05 15.02 -10.38
N CYS A 61 -8.51 16.19 -10.03
CA CYS A 61 -7.41 16.78 -10.80
C CYS A 61 -6.10 15.98 -10.70
N LEU A 62 -5.79 15.44 -9.53
CA LEU A 62 -4.51 14.72 -9.37
C LEU A 62 -4.47 13.39 -10.13
N PRO A 63 -5.45 12.48 -10.01
CA PRO A 63 -5.44 11.23 -10.78
C PRO A 63 -5.54 11.48 -12.30
N VAL A 64 -6.41 12.37 -12.74
CA VAL A 64 -6.55 12.71 -14.16
C VAL A 64 -5.27 13.35 -14.70
N GLY A 65 -4.70 14.30 -13.98
CA GLY A 65 -3.42 14.93 -14.35
C GLY A 65 -2.28 13.91 -14.41
N THR A 66 -2.21 12.99 -13.43
CA THR A 66 -1.21 11.91 -13.42
C THR A 66 -1.40 11.00 -14.63
N PHE A 67 -2.62 10.56 -14.91
CA PHE A 67 -2.91 9.71 -16.08
C PHE A 67 -2.52 10.37 -17.39
N VAL A 68 -2.93 11.62 -17.59
CA VAL A 68 -2.65 12.36 -18.83
C VAL A 68 -1.15 12.62 -18.99
N CYS A 69 -0.48 13.12 -17.95
CA CYS A 69 0.95 13.40 -18.03
C CYS A 69 1.78 12.15 -18.31
N THR A 70 1.53 11.06 -17.56
CA THR A 70 2.26 9.80 -17.75
C THR A 70 1.92 9.15 -19.08
N GLY A 71 0.66 9.20 -19.50
CA GLY A 71 0.21 8.73 -20.81
C GLY A 71 0.89 9.46 -21.96
N LEU A 72 0.94 10.79 -21.90
CA LEU A 72 1.61 11.60 -22.93
C LEU A 72 3.11 11.31 -23.03
N VAL A 73 3.80 11.16 -21.90
CA VAL A 73 5.23 10.80 -21.90
C VAL A 73 5.45 9.39 -22.46
N CYS A 74 4.64 8.41 -22.07
CA CYS A 74 4.72 7.05 -22.63
C CYS A 74 4.48 7.04 -24.15
N LEU A 75 3.46 7.77 -24.61
CA LEU A 75 3.14 7.88 -26.03
C LEU A 75 4.23 8.62 -26.80
N GLY A 76 4.75 9.72 -26.26
CA GLY A 76 5.85 10.48 -26.85
C GLY A 76 7.11 9.63 -26.99
N ALA A 77 7.49 8.93 -25.92
CA ALA A 77 8.62 8.00 -25.94
C ALA A 77 8.44 6.88 -26.98
N ALA A 78 7.23 6.30 -27.06
CA ALA A 78 6.94 5.24 -28.03
C ALA A 78 6.95 5.73 -29.48
N LYS A 79 6.59 6.99 -29.74
CA LYS A 79 6.69 7.60 -31.08
C LYS A 79 8.15 7.83 -31.50
N LEU A 80 9.05 8.13 -30.55
CA LEU A 80 10.48 8.27 -30.82
C LEU A 80 11.13 6.90 -31.09
N SER A 81 10.83 5.92 -30.24
CA SER A 81 11.27 4.53 -30.40
C SER A 81 10.38 3.58 -29.59
N PRO A 82 9.92 2.46 -30.16
CA PRO A 82 9.19 1.44 -29.38
C PRO A 82 9.96 0.94 -28.16
N TRP A 83 11.29 0.84 -28.25
CA TRP A 83 12.16 0.42 -27.15
C TRP A 83 12.27 1.48 -26.06
N LEU A 84 12.32 2.77 -26.44
CA LEU A 84 12.27 3.86 -25.47
C LEU A 84 10.93 3.90 -24.74
N GLY A 85 9.82 3.72 -25.46
CA GLY A 85 8.48 3.60 -24.86
C GLY A 85 8.39 2.43 -23.88
N LEU A 86 8.97 1.28 -24.24
CA LEU A 86 9.06 0.13 -23.34
C LEU A 86 9.88 0.45 -22.08
N ALA A 87 11.07 1.02 -22.24
CA ALA A 87 11.95 1.37 -21.12
C ALA A 87 11.28 2.34 -20.13
N VAL A 88 10.62 3.39 -20.63
CA VAL A 88 9.87 4.36 -19.81
C VAL A 88 8.74 3.66 -19.05
N GLN A 89 7.98 2.79 -19.72
CA GLN A 89 6.92 2.05 -19.06
C GLN A 89 7.47 1.08 -17.99
N MET A 90 8.54 0.33 -18.28
CA MET A 90 9.19 -0.56 -17.32
C MET A 90 9.66 0.22 -16.07
N PHE A 91 10.31 1.34 -16.28
CA PHE A 91 10.80 2.20 -15.21
C PHE A 91 9.65 2.69 -14.31
N TRP A 92 8.59 3.23 -14.88
CA TRP A 92 7.45 3.72 -14.10
C TRP A 92 6.59 2.61 -13.49
N CYS A 93 6.49 1.44 -14.13
CA CYS A 93 5.89 0.27 -13.50
C CYS A 93 6.67 -0.16 -12.25
N GLY A 94 8.01 -0.12 -12.29
CA GLY A 94 8.85 -0.38 -11.12
C GLY A 94 8.59 0.62 -9.99
N GLN A 95 8.60 1.93 -10.31
CA GLN A 95 8.35 2.97 -9.31
C GLN A 95 6.90 3.02 -8.77
N ALA A 96 5.96 2.35 -9.40
CA ALA A 96 4.60 2.22 -8.87
C ALA A 96 4.49 1.10 -7.83
N LEU A 97 5.39 0.13 -7.84
CA LEU A 97 5.47 -0.94 -6.84
C LEU A 97 6.27 -0.49 -5.62
N ALA A 98 6.04 -1.13 -4.48
CA ALA A 98 6.71 -0.82 -3.24
C ALA A 98 7.14 -2.08 -2.47
N ALA A 99 7.23 -3.25 -3.13
CA ALA A 99 7.50 -4.51 -2.44
C ALA A 99 8.90 -4.52 -1.80
N LYS A 100 9.93 -4.09 -2.54
CA LYS A 100 11.29 -4.02 -2.02
C LYS A 100 11.45 -2.99 -0.91
N GLY A 101 10.91 -1.79 -1.10
CA GLY A 101 10.98 -0.71 -0.11
C GLY A 101 10.29 -1.12 1.20
N LEU A 102 9.09 -1.70 1.11
CA LEU A 102 8.35 -2.21 2.27
C LEU A 102 9.11 -3.31 3.01
N ALA A 103 9.68 -4.28 2.26
CA ALA A 103 10.47 -5.34 2.84
C ALA A 103 11.73 -4.79 3.54
N GLN A 104 12.45 -3.85 2.93
CA GLN A 104 13.63 -3.23 3.53
C GLN A 104 13.30 -2.49 4.82
N GLU A 105 12.27 -1.65 4.82
CA GLU A 105 11.89 -0.88 6.00
C GLU A 105 11.38 -1.77 7.15
N SER A 106 10.54 -2.76 6.86
CA SER A 106 10.08 -3.70 7.87
C SER A 106 11.19 -4.59 8.41
N MET A 107 12.14 -5.01 7.57
CA MET A 107 13.32 -5.76 8.00
C MET A 107 14.32 -4.90 8.81
N ASN A 108 14.36 -3.58 8.62
CA ASN A 108 15.08 -2.68 9.53
C ASN A 108 14.49 -2.74 10.94
N VAL A 109 13.15 -2.77 11.07
CA VAL A 109 12.49 -2.96 12.38
C VAL A 109 12.85 -4.31 12.99
N HIS A 110 12.77 -5.40 12.22
CA HIS A 110 13.15 -6.75 12.63
C HIS A 110 14.58 -6.78 13.20
N LYS A 111 15.52 -6.19 12.46
CA LYS A 111 16.94 -6.16 12.83
C LYS A 111 17.17 -5.53 14.22
N GLU A 112 16.51 -4.42 14.51
CA GLU A 112 16.68 -3.73 15.78
C GLU A 112 15.96 -4.46 16.93
N LEU A 113 14.82 -5.11 16.66
CA LEU A 113 14.14 -5.97 17.63
C LEU A 113 15.00 -7.18 18.04
N VAL A 114 15.63 -7.84 17.07
CA VAL A 114 16.51 -9.00 17.33
C VAL A 114 17.76 -8.60 18.14
N LYS A 115 18.27 -7.38 17.95
CA LYS A 115 19.35 -6.83 18.79
C LYS A 115 18.92 -6.48 20.22
N GLY A 116 17.61 -6.42 20.49
CA GLY A 116 17.06 -5.94 21.76
C GLY A 116 17.06 -4.41 21.91
N ASP A 117 17.36 -3.66 20.84
CA ASP A 117 17.34 -2.19 20.84
C ASP A 117 15.92 -1.67 20.55
N LEU A 118 15.08 -1.68 21.59
CA LEU A 118 13.69 -1.22 21.49
C LEU A 118 13.54 0.27 21.12
N PRO A 119 14.36 1.21 21.64
CA PRO A 119 14.29 2.61 21.20
C PRO A 119 14.53 2.79 19.71
N THR A 120 15.54 2.13 19.14
CA THR A 120 15.83 2.20 17.70
C THR A 120 14.77 1.47 16.87
N ALA A 121 14.23 0.35 17.37
CA ALA A 121 13.11 -0.35 16.72
C ALA A 121 11.83 0.52 16.66
N ARG A 122 11.50 1.26 17.73
CA ARG A 122 10.40 2.24 17.73
C ARG A 122 10.61 3.35 16.70
N LYS A 123 11.84 3.85 16.56
CA LYS A 123 12.19 4.85 15.54
C LYS A 123 12.12 4.25 14.12
N ALA A 124 12.51 3.00 13.95
CA ALA A 124 12.38 2.34 12.65
C ALA A 124 10.92 2.15 12.26
N VAL A 125 10.07 1.63 13.16
CA VAL A 125 8.66 1.40 12.85
C VAL A 125 7.89 2.71 12.65
N SER A 126 8.26 3.82 13.30
CA SER A 126 7.61 5.13 13.11
C SER A 126 7.73 5.70 11.68
N ARG A 127 8.65 5.17 10.88
CA ARG A 127 8.77 5.56 9.47
C ARG A 127 7.73 4.91 8.55
N ILE A 128 7.12 3.83 9.01
CA ILE A 128 6.21 3.01 8.20
C ILE A 128 4.79 2.91 8.77
N VAL A 129 4.53 3.50 9.93
CA VAL A 129 3.19 3.52 10.57
C VAL A 129 2.73 4.94 10.84
N GLY A 130 1.42 5.17 10.80
CA GLY A 130 0.82 6.47 11.15
C GLY A 130 0.46 6.64 12.64
N ARG A 131 0.63 5.58 13.47
CA ARG A 131 0.30 5.60 14.90
C ARG A 131 1.48 6.08 15.75
N ASP A 132 1.20 6.46 16.99
CA ASP A 132 2.22 6.81 17.97
C ASP A 132 3.03 5.57 18.36
N THR A 133 4.38 5.68 18.33
CA THR A 133 5.28 4.53 18.52
C THR A 133 6.11 4.60 19.78
N GLN A 134 6.15 5.76 20.47
CA GLN A 134 7.07 6.04 21.57
C GLN A 134 6.91 5.07 22.75
N ASN A 135 5.70 4.60 23.00
CA ASN A 135 5.36 3.76 24.14
C ASN A 135 5.11 2.29 23.77
N LEU A 136 5.33 1.89 22.50
CA LEU A 136 5.12 0.51 22.09
C LEU A 136 6.11 -0.44 22.75
N THR A 137 5.63 -1.59 23.24
CA THR A 137 6.46 -2.72 23.64
C THR A 137 7.13 -3.37 22.43
N ALA A 138 8.07 -4.26 22.61
CA ALA A 138 8.68 -5.02 21.52
C ALA A 138 7.62 -5.80 20.71
N GLU A 139 6.63 -6.39 21.41
CA GLU A 139 5.47 -7.03 20.80
C GLU A 139 4.64 -6.02 20.00
N GLY A 140 4.36 -4.84 20.55
CA GLY A 140 3.62 -3.77 19.86
C GLY A 140 4.31 -3.25 18.60
N VAL A 141 5.66 -3.13 18.64
CA VAL A 141 6.48 -2.76 17.47
C VAL A 141 6.43 -3.85 16.40
N THR A 142 6.57 -5.12 16.80
CA THR A 142 6.48 -6.26 15.89
C THR A 142 5.11 -6.31 15.21
N LYS A 143 4.05 -6.19 16.01
CA LYS A 143 2.66 -6.17 15.55
C LYS A 143 2.42 -5.06 14.52
N ALA A 144 2.86 -3.84 14.83
CA ALA A 144 2.74 -2.70 13.93
C ALA A 144 3.47 -2.93 12.59
N ALA A 145 4.66 -3.52 12.62
CA ALA A 145 5.43 -3.84 11.41
C ALA A 145 4.73 -4.93 10.56
N VAL A 146 4.22 -6.00 11.18
CA VAL A 146 3.49 -7.07 10.48
C VAL A 146 2.19 -6.54 9.85
N GLU A 147 1.43 -5.72 10.58
CA GLU A 147 0.22 -5.05 10.08
C GLU A 147 0.55 -4.20 8.85
N THR A 148 1.60 -3.39 8.92
CA THR A 148 2.03 -2.54 7.81
C THR A 148 2.40 -3.35 6.57
N VAL A 149 3.14 -4.46 6.73
CA VAL A 149 3.47 -5.35 5.61
C VAL A 149 2.20 -5.94 5.01
N ALA A 150 1.27 -6.41 5.84
CA ALA A 150 0.04 -7.03 5.38
C ALA A 150 -0.87 -6.03 4.64
N GLU A 151 -1.09 -4.83 5.19
CA GLU A 151 -1.92 -3.78 4.58
C GLU A 151 -1.29 -3.30 3.26
N ASN A 152 0.00 -2.95 3.27
CA ASN A 152 0.68 -2.44 2.09
C ASN A 152 0.98 -3.50 1.02
N ALA A 153 0.89 -4.78 1.33
CA ALA A 153 0.88 -5.83 0.29
C ALA A 153 -0.30 -5.63 -0.68
N SER A 154 -1.47 -5.21 -0.19
CA SER A 154 -2.57 -4.78 -1.04
C SER A 154 -2.27 -3.44 -1.73
N ASP A 155 -2.04 -2.39 -0.95
CA ASP A 155 -2.03 -1.00 -1.42
C ASP A 155 -0.75 -0.62 -2.19
N GLY A 156 0.36 -1.19 -1.79
CA GLY A 156 1.68 -0.91 -2.36
C GLY A 156 2.14 -1.90 -3.42
N VAL A 157 1.51 -3.08 -3.52
CA VAL A 157 1.98 -4.15 -4.41
C VAL A 157 0.86 -4.67 -5.31
N ILE A 158 -0.19 -5.30 -4.76
CA ILE A 158 -1.20 -5.99 -5.58
C ILE A 158 -2.05 -4.99 -6.36
N ALA A 159 -2.51 -3.91 -5.74
CA ALA A 159 -3.34 -2.93 -6.44
C ALA A 159 -2.57 -2.26 -7.59
N PRO A 160 -1.38 -1.65 -7.39
CA PRO A 160 -0.64 -1.09 -8.53
C PRO A 160 -0.30 -2.15 -9.59
N LEU A 161 -0.01 -3.41 -9.21
CA LEU A 161 0.25 -4.50 -10.15
C LEU A 161 -0.98 -4.80 -11.03
N LEU A 162 -2.18 -4.83 -10.46
CA LEU A 162 -3.42 -5.02 -11.22
C LEU A 162 -3.67 -3.86 -12.19
N TYR A 163 -3.51 -2.62 -11.71
CA TYR A 163 -3.69 -1.44 -12.55
C TYR A 163 -2.68 -1.38 -13.70
N MET A 164 -1.42 -1.77 -13.47
CA MET A 164 -0.43 -1.82 -14.58
C MET A 164 -0.69 -2.97 -15.56
N LEU A 165 -1.23 -4.09 -15.10
CA LEU A 165 -1.66 -5.18 -15.99
C LEU A 165 -2.80 -4.74 -16.91
N ILE A 166 -3.69 -3.87 -16.47
CA ILE A 166 -4.81 -3.34 -17.26
C ILE A 166 -4.33 -2.26 -18.24
N GLY A 167 -3.65 -1.23 -17.76
CA GLY A 167 -3.36 -0.02 -18.54
C GLY A 167 -1.91 0.49 -18.43
N GLY A 168 -0.97 -0.39 -18.09
CA GLY A 168 0.46 -0.04 -18.01
C GLY A 168 0.78 0.98 -16.91
N ALA A 169 1.92 1.62 -17.07
CA ALA A 169 2.41 2.64 -16.13
C ALA A 169 1.43 3.80 -15.87
N PRO A 170 0.69 4.33 -16.87
CA PRO A 170 -0.27 5.41 -16.61
C PRO A 170 -1.34 5.04 -15.57
N LEU A 171 -1.98 3.86 -15.68
CA LEU A 171 -2.97 3.45 -14.69
C LEU A 171 -2.36 3.10 -13.34
N ALA A 172 -1.18 2.48 -13.30
CA ALA A 172 -0.49 2.18 -12.05
C ALA A 172 -0.14 3.46 -11.27
N LEU A 173 0.41 4.47 -11.93
CA LEU A 173 0.72 5.75 -11.29
C LEU A 173 -0.54 6.56 -10.94
N THR A 174 -1.63 6.42 -11.70
CA THR A 174 -2.93 6.99 -11.33
C THR A 174 -3.46 6.39 -10.02
N TYR A 175 -3.41 5.07 -9.89
CA TYR A 175 -3.75 4.42 -8.62
C TYR A 175 -2.82 4.91 -7.49
N LYS A 176 -1.52 5.00 -7.75
CA LYS A 176 -0.56 5.51 -6.76
C LYS A 176 -0.86 6.96 -6.33
N ALA A 177 -1.36 7.80 -7.24
CA ALA A 177 -1.80 9.15 -6.91
C ALA A 177 -3.04 9.13 -6.00
N ILE A 178 -4.02 8.25 -6.26
CA ILE A 178 -5.20 8.06 -5.40
C ILE A 178 -4.77 7.62 -4.00
N ASN A 179 -3.94 6.60 -3.89
CA ASN A 179 -3.45 6.08 -2.63
C ASN A 179 -2.61 7.11 -1.85
N THR A 180 -1.80 7.91 -2.53
CA THR A 180 -1.03 9.00 -1.91
C THR A 180 -1.95 10.10 -1.36
N MET A 181 -3.06 10.40 -2.03
CA MET A 181 -4.03 11.36 -1.50
C MET A 181 -4.67 10.86 -0.21
N ASP A 182 -5.06 9.60 -0.13
CA ASP A 182 -5.61 9.04 1.10
C ASP A 182 -4.58 9.08 2.23
N SER A 183 -3.37 8.64 1.96
CA SER A 183 -2.26 8.67 2.94
C SER A 183 -1.96 10.06 3.49
N MET A 184 -2.18 11.13 2.72
CA MET A 184 -1.92 12.51 3.13
C MET A 184 -3.14 13.24 3.68
N LEU A 185 -4.32 12.93 3.21
CA LEU A 185 -5.55 13.68 3.48
C LEU A 185 -6.64 12.85 4.19
N GLY A 186 -6.55 11.51 4.21
CA GLY A 186 -7.59 10.61 4.70
C GLY A 186 -7.76 10.56 6.23
N TYR A 187 -7.04 11.39 6.97
CA TYR A 187 -7.13 11.44 8.43
C TYR A 187 -8.49 11.97 8.91
N LYS A 188 -9.04 11.34 9.96
CA LYS A 188 -10.32 11.73 10.56
C LYS A 188 -10.17 12.76 11.69
N ASN A 189 -9.24 13.70 11.55
CA ASN A 189 -9.09 14.84 12.45
C ASN A 189 -9.85 16.06 11.92
N GLU A 190 -9.99 17.11 12.74
CA GLU A 190 -10.72 18.34 12.38
C GLU A 190 -10.26 18.92 11.04
N LYS A 191 -8.95 18.90 10.77
CA LYS A 191 -8.37 19.45 9.54
C LYS A 191 -8.83 18.74 8.28
N TYR A 192 -9.01 17.42 8.33
CA TYR A 192 -9.21 16.60 7.13
C TYR A 192 -10.58 15.90 7.07
N LEU A 193 -11.40 16.00 8.13
CA LEU A 193 -12.69 15.30 8.21
C LEU A 193 -13.59 15.55 6.99
N SER A 194 -13.63 16.80 6.51
CA SER A 194 -14.39 17.19 5.31
C SER A 194 -13.54 17.15 4.04
N PHE A 195 -12.35 17.72 4.08
CA PHE A 195 -11.46 17.83 2.92
C PHE A 195 -10.97 16.46 2.43
N GLY A 196 -10.56 15.58 3.32
CA GLY A 196 -10.05 14.24 2.99
C GLY A 196 -11.13 13.21 2.65
N ARG A 197 -12.41 13.52 2.86
CA ARG A 197 -13.50 12.54 2.73
C ARG A 197 -13.66 11.96 1.32
N ILE A 198 -13.53 12.78 0.27
CA ILE A 198 -13.64 12.30 -1.13
C ILE A 198 -12.38 11.54 -1.53
N PRO A 199 -11.14 12.05 -1.29
CA PRO A 199 -9.92 11.27 -1.45
C PRO A 199 -9.96 9.89 -0.81
N ALA A 200 -10.32 9.78 0.47
CA ALA A 200 -10.40 8.50 1.18
C ALA A 200 -11.43 7.54 0.56
N LYS A 201 -12.62 8.03 0.20
CA LYS A 201 -13.63 7.20 -0.47
C LYS A 201 -13.22 6.76 -1.87
N LEU A 202 -12.44 7.58 -2.59
CA LEU A 202 -11.92 7.21 -3.90
C LEU A 202 -10.88 6.09 -3.77
N ASP A 203 -10.00 6.17 -2.76
CA ASP A 203 -9.05 5.09 -2.45
C ASP A 203 -9.77 3.82 -2.02
N ASP A 204 -10.76 3.92 -1.12
CA ASP A 204 -11.60 2.79 -0.73
C ASP A 204 -12.22 2.07 -1.95
N ALA A 205 -12.70 2.83 -2.93
CA ALA A 205 -13.29 2.29 -4.16
C ALA A 205 -12.22 1.69 -5.10
N ALA A 206 -11.11 2.40 -5.30
CA ALA A 206 -10.02 1.96 -6.17
C ALA A 206 -9.35 0.68 -5.66
N ASN A 207 -9.20 0.55 -4.34
CA ASN A 207 -8.60 -0.63 -3.71
C ASN A 207 -9.62 -1.72 -3.34
N TYR A 208 -10.92 -1.51 -3.63
CA TYR A 208 -11.96 -2.46 -3.23
C TYR A 208 -11.74 -3.86 -3.81
N LEU A 209 -11.57 -4.00 -5.11
CA LEU A 209 -11.34 -5.28 -5.78
C LEU A 209 -9.92 -5.82 -5.54
N PRO A 210 -8.85 -4.99 -5.68
CA PRO A 210 -7.48 -5.41 -5.39
C PRO A 210 -7.29 -6.04 -4.01
N SER A 211 -7.83 -5.43 -2.96
CA SER A 211 -7.65 -5.94 -1.59
C SER A 211 -8.31 -7.31 -1.36
N ARG A 212 -9.45 -7.58 -2.00
CA ARG A 212 -10.09 -8.91 -1.90
C ARG A 212 -9.27 -9.97 -2.61
N LEU A 213 -8.74 -9.64 -3.78
CA LEU A 213 -7.84 -10.53 -4.50
C LEU A 213 -6.56 -10.75 -3.69
N ALA A 214 -5.98 -9.71 -3.12
CA ALA A 214 -4.82 -9.79 -2.23
C ALA A 214 -5.08 -10.73 -1.04
N GLY A 215 -6.20 -10.55 -0.32
CA GLY A 215 -6.56 -11.44 0.79
C GLY A 215 -6.70 -12.92 0.39
N LEU A 216 -7.24 -13.20 -0.81
CA LEU A 216 -7.33 -14.56 -1.35
C LEU A 216 -5.94 -15.12 -1.72
N LEU A 217 -5.14 -14.33 -2.40
CA LEU A 217 -3.77 -14.71 -2.79
C LEU A 217 -2.89 -14.90 -1.56
N TRP A 218 -3.09 -14.09 -0.49
CA TRP A 218 -2.39 -14.28 0.78
C TRP A 218 -2.66 -15.64 1.40
N CYS A 219 -3.93 -16.12 1.34
CA CYS A 219 -4.25 -17.48 1.81
C CYS A 219 -3.49 -18.57 1.04
N ALA A 220 -3.32 -18.41 -0.27
CA ALA A 220 -2.52 -19.33 -1.07
C ALA A 220 -1.01 -19.19 -0.81
N ALA A 221 -0.52 -17.92 -0.68
CA ALA A 221 0.85 -17.63 -0.33
C ALA A 221 1.26 -18.21 1.03
N ALA A 222 0.33 -18.28 2.00
CA ALA A 222 0.56 -18.91 3.27
C ALA A 222 0.95 -20.39 3.11
N ALA A 223 0.25 -21.15 2.24
CA ALA A 223 0.61 -22.54 1.95
C ALA A 223 2.01 -22.67 1.32
N LEU A 224 2.32 -21.80 0.33
CA LEU A 224 3.59 -21.84 -0.39
C LEU A 224 4.80 -21.49 0.50
N THR A 225 4.57 -20.73 1.57
CA THR A 225 5.62 -20.26 2.49
C THR A 225 5.69 -21.05 3.80
N GLY A 226 4.96 -22.18 3.89
CA GLY A 226 4.98 -23.05 5.07
C GLY A 226 4.18 -22.52 6.28
N ASN A 227 3.26 -21.57 6.04
CA ASN A 227 2.34 -21.03 7.03
C ASN A 227 0.94 -21.67 6.91
N SER A 228 0.02 -21.38 7.85
CA SER A 228 -1.29 -22.00 7.90
C SER A 228 -2.27 -21.40 6.88
N ALA A 229 -2.42 -22.00 5.70
CA ALA A 229 -3.45 -21.60 4.74
C ALA A 229 -4.88 -21.80 5.29
N LYS A 230 -5.11 -22.87 6.08
CA LYS A 230 -6.40 -23.10 6.75
C LYS A 230 -6.70 -22.01 7.78
N GLY A 231 -5.69 -21.62 8.55
CA GLY A 231 -5.79 -20.51 9.50
C GLY A 231 -6.06 -19.18 8.78
N ALA A 232 -5.28 -18.87 7.72
CA ALA A 232 -5.47 -17.69 6.89
C ALA A 232 -6.90 -17.60 6.35
N TRP A 233 -7.41 -18.63 5.72
CA TRP A 233 -8.76 -18.68 5.18
C TRP A 233 -9.85 -18.51 6.24
N ARG A 234 -9.71 -19.22 7.40
CA ARG A 234 -10.67 -19.15 8.51
C ARG A 234 -10.78 -17.73 9.03
N ILE A 235 -9.64 -17.09 9.34
CA ILE A 235 -9.62 -15.74 9.92
C ILE A 235 -10.01 -14.70 8.88
N TRP A 236 -9.54 -14.82 7.63
CA TRP A 236 -9.98 -13.95 6.55
C TRP A 236 -11.50 -13.92 6.39
N ARG A 237 -12.17 -15.08 6.38
CA ARG A 237 -13.63 -15.14 6.29
C ARG A 237 -14.34 -14.50 7.47
N ARG A 238 -13.78 -14.63 8.67
CA ARG A 238 -14.36 -14.10 9.92
C ARG A 238 -14.11 -12.61 10.07
N ASP A 239 -12.86 -12.15 9.91
CA ASP A 239 -12.37 -10.85 10.39
C ASP A 239 -12.09 -9.82 9.27
N ARG A 240 -12.22 -10.18 8.01
CA ARG A 240 -11.92 -9.28 6.86
C ARG A 240 -12.72 -7.96 6.83
N ARG A 241 -13.65 -7.76 7.75
CA ARG A 241 -14.45 -6.53 7.90
C ARG A 241 -14.17 -5.82 9.21
N ASN A 242 -13.24 -6.31 10.02
CA ASN A 242 -12.93 -5.75 11.34
C ASN A 242 -11.94 -4.60 11.26
N HIS A 243 -12.15 -3.68 10.33
CA HIS A 243 -11.33 -2.46 10.19
C HIS A 243 -12.21 -1.29 9.74
N ALA A 244 -11.78 -0.05 10.04
CA ALA A 244 -12.47 1.18 9.63
C ALA A 244 -12.43 1.41 8.12
N SER A 245 -11.35 1.02 7.43
CA SER A 245 -11.29 0.88 5.98
C SER A 245 -11.89 -0.47 5.56
N PRO A 246 -12.65 -0.54 4.47
CA PRO A 246 -13.20 -1.80 3.96
C PRO A 246 -12.12 -2.71 3.34
N ASN A 247 -10.89 -2.22 3.21
CA ASN A 247 -9.79 -2.84 2.47
C ASN A 247 -8.70 -3.42 3.37
N SER A 248 -8.25 -2.70 4.39
CA SER A 248 -7.07 -3.06 5.21
C SER A 248 -7.17 -4.45 5.85
N ALA A 249 -8.34 -4.77 6.45
CA ALA A 249 -8.52 -6.06 7.09
C ALA A 249 -8.53 -7.27 6.13
N GLN A 250 -8.54 -7.08 4.81
CA GLN A 250 -8.52 -8.19 3.87
C GLN A 250 -7.19 -8.97 3.97
N THR A 251 -6.08 -8.29 3.88
CA THR A 251 -4.75 -8.89 3.97
C THR A 251 -4.31 -9.08 5.42
N GLU A 252 -4.62 -8.14 6.32
CA GLU A 252 -4.29 -8.26 7.75
C GLU A 252 -4.91 -9.51 8.37
N SER A 253 -6.19 -9.81 8.08
CA SER A 253 -6.86 -10.99 8.64
C SER A 253 -6.31 -12.30 8.07
N ALA A 254 -5.97 -12.33 6.78
CA ALA A 254 -5.32 -13.49 6.18
C ALA A 254 -3.92 -13.71 6.80
N CYS A 255 -3.16 -12.63 7.03
CA CYS A 255 -1.85 -12.67 7.67
C CYS A 255 -1.94 -13.15 9.12
N ALA A 256 -2.84 -12.56 9.92
CA ALA A 256 -3.06 -12.96 11.30
C ALA A 256 -3.38 -14.45 11.42
N GLY A 257 -4.28 -14.94 10.56
CA GLY A 257 -4.67 -16.36 10.51
C GLY A 257 -3.54 -17.27 10.04
N ALA A 258 -2.74 -16.85 9.05
CA ALA A 258 -1.58 -17.59 8.57
C ALA A 258 -0.52 -17.80 9.66
N LEU A 259 -0.27 -16.75 10.43
CA LEU A 259 0.74 -16.74 11.50
C LEU A 259 0.22 -17.29 12.83
N GLY A 260 -1.10 -17.37 13.03
CA GLY A 260 -1.71 -17.76 14.31
C GLY A 260 -1.50 -16.71 15.42
N VAL A 261 -1.49 -15.45 15.07
CA VAL A 261 -1.29 -14.32 15.98
C VAL A 261 -2.46 -13.36 15.93
N GLN A 262 -2.58 -12.51 16.95
CA GLN A 262 -3.57 -11.45 16.98
C GLN A 262 -2.95 -10.11 16.55
N LEU A 263 -3.56 -9.47 15.57
CA LEU A 263 -3.21 -8.15 15.04
C LEU A 263 -4.27 -7.10 15.39
N ALA A 264 -4.06 -5.85 14.99
CA ALA A 264 -4.92 -4.71 15.24
C ALA A 264 -5.17 -4.46 16.76
N GLY A 265 -6.34 -3.99 17.14
CA GLY A 265 -6.64 -3.58 18.50
C GLY A 265 -6.36 -2.10 18.75
N PRO A 266 -6.59 -1.62 19.99
CA PRO A 266 -6.48 -0.21 20.34
C PRO A 266 -5.10 0.37 20.03
N ALA A 267 -5.05 1.64 19.60
CA ALA A 267 -3.81 2.35 19.28
C ALA A 267 -3.95 3.84 19.62
N TYR A 268 -2.82 4.51 19.80
CA TYR A 268 -2.75 5.95 19.96
C TYR A 268 -2.39 6.62 18.63
N TYR A 269 -3.09 7.71 18.32
CA TYR A 269 -2.83 8.58 17.17
C TYR A 269 -2.82 10.02 17.66
N PHE A 270 -1.72 10.73 17.46
CA PHE A 270 -1.56 12.13 17.91
C PHE A 270 -1.86 12.33 19.40
N GLY A 271 -1.53 11.35 20.25
CA GLY A 271 -1.79 11.35 21.69
C GLY A 271 -3.20 10.92 22.10
N GLU A 272 -4.11 10.69 21.16
CA GLU A 272 -5.49 10.26 21.41
C GLU A 272 -5.64 8.75 21.30
N TYR A 273 -6.45 8.16 22.20
CA TYR A 273 -6.75 6.73 22.20
C TYR A 273 -7.89 6.39 21.25
N TYR A 274 -7.61 5.49 20.30
CA TYR A 274 -8.59 4.99 19.34
C TYR A 274 -8.89 3.52 19.60
N PRO A 275 -10.13 3.16 20.03
CA PRO A 275 -10.55 1.78 20.15
C PRO A 275 -10.71 1.18 18.74
N LYS A 276 -10.04 0.05 18.50
CA LYS A 276 -10.14 -0.72 17.26
C LYS A 276 -10.40 -2.17 17.61
N PRO A 277 -11.21 -2.91 16.83
CA PRO A 277 -11.35 -4.34 17.00
C PRO A 277 -10.01 -5.04 16.76
N THR A 278 -9.85 -6.19 17.39
CA THR A 278 -8.74 -7.09 17.10
C THR A 278 -9.02 -7.95 15.87
N ILE A 279 -7.97 -8.43 15.23
CA ILE A 279 -8.01 -9.29 14.05
C ILE A 279 -7.19 -10.55 14.33
N GLY A 280 -7.75 -11.74 14.11
CA GLY A 280 -7.10 -13.00 14.39
C GLY A 280 -7.25 -13.50 15.82
N ASP A 281 -6.70 -14.68 16.07
CA ASP A 281 -6.68 -15.35 17.36
C ASP A 281 -5.24 -15.38 17.91
N ALA A 282 -5.06 -15.09 19.18
CA ALA A 282 -3.76 -15.16 19.86
C ALA A 282 -3.43 -16.65 20.19
N LEU A 283 -3.16 -17.46 19.16
CA LEU A 283 -2.78 -18.88 19.34
C LEU A 283 -1.34 -19.02 19.87
N ARG A 284 -0.52 -18.01 19.63
CA ARG A 284 0.83 -17.85 20.16
C ARG A 284 1.18 -16.36 20.28
N PRO A 285 2.20 -16.02 21.06
CA PRO A 285 2.75 -14.66 21.03
C PRO A 285 3.32 -14.33 19.65
N ILE A 286 3.20 -13.05 19.27
CA ILE A 286 3.87 -12.54 18.07
C ILE A 286 5.36 -12.33 18.37
N GLU A 287 6.21 -12.64 17.42
CA GLU A 287 7.67 -12.58 17.56
C GLU A 287 8.31 -11.83 16.37
N PRO A 288 9.51 -11.23 16.53
CA PRO A 288 10.16 -10.47 15.44
C PRO A 288 10.26 -11.23 14.11
N GLU A 289 10.42 -12.56 14.15
CA GLU A 289 10.47 -13.41 12.95
C GLU A 289 9.17 -13.38 12.12
N ASP A 290 8.05 -12.97 12.71
CA ASP A 290 6.79 -12.82 11.99
C ASP A 290 6.83 -11.72 10.94
N ILE A 291 7.68 -10.70 11.14
CA ILE A 291 7.95 -9.68 10.11
C ILE A 291 8.56 -10.33 8.87
N ARG A 292 9.52 -11.24 9.04
CA ARG A 292 10.13 -11.98 7.93
C ARG A 292 9.13 -12.93 7.27
N ARG A 293 8.30 -13.64 8.05
CA ARG A 293 7.25 -14.51 7.53
C ARG A 293 6.23 -13.73 6.70
N ALA A 294 5.79 -12.56 7.18
CA ALA A 294 4.88 -11.68 6.44
C ALA A 294 5.49 -11.22 5.11
N ASN A 295 6.76 -10.79 5.10
CA ASN A 295 7.46 -10.42 3.87
C ASN A 295 7.56 -11.57 2.86
N LYS A 296 7.83 -12.81 3.33
CA LYS A 296 7.84 -13.98 2.44
C LYS A 296 6.47 -14.23 1.81
N MET A 297 5.39 -14.10 2.57
CA MET A 297 4.02 -14.22 2.05
C MET A 297 3.70 -13.11 1.05
N MET A 298 4.07 -11.86 1.32
CA MET A 298 3.91 -10.75 0.40
C MET A 298 4.62 -10.98 -0.94
N TYR A 299 5.87 -11.46 -0.94
CA TYR A 299 6.58 -11.76 -2.19
C TYR A 299 5.95 -12.95 -2.95
N ALA A 300 5.53 -14.00 -2.24
CA ALA A 300 4.85 -15.13 -2.86
C ALA A 300 3.51 -14.71 -3.50
N GLU A 301 2.73 -13.89 -2.80
CA GLU A 301 1.48 -13.31 -3.28
C GLU A 301 1.71 -12.44 -4.53
N SER A 302 2.70 -11.55 -4.50
CA SER A 302 3.00 -10.65 -5.62
C SER A 302 3.44 -11.41 -6.87
N LEU A 303 4.26 -12.47 -6.71
CA LEU A 303 4.66 -13.34 -7.82
C LEU A 303 3.46 -14.08 -8.40
N MET A 304 2.58 -14.62 -7.56
CA MET A 304 1.36 -15.29 -8.03
C MET A 304 0.45 -14.31 -8.79
N ALA A 305 0.26 -13.09 -8.28
CA ALA A 305 -0.54 -12.06 -8.95
C ALA A 305 0.06 -11.69 -10.32
N LEU A 306 1.38 -11.55 -10.40
CA LEU A 306 2.08 -11.28 -11.66
C LEU A 306 1.86 -12.40 -12.67
N LEU A 307 2.12 -13.65 -12.27
CA LEU A 307 2.01 -14.80 -13.18
C LEU A 307 0.57 -15.01 -13.67
N LEU A 308 -0.40 -14.95 -12.76
CA LEU A 308 -1.82 -15.05 -13.11
C LEU A 308 -2.26 -13.90 -14.01
N GLY A 309 -1.86 -12.67 -13.69
CA GLY A 309 -2.21 -11.49 -14.48
C GLY A 309 -1.61 -11.53 -15.88
N LEU A 310 -0.35 -11.95 -16.02
CA LEU A 310 0.30 -12.11 -17.34
C LEU A 310 -0.33 -13.26 -18.14
N ALA A 311 -0.69 -14.37 -17.50
CA ALA A 311 -1.38 -15.48 -18.16
C ALA A 311 -2.76 -15.05 -18.69
N ILE A 312 -3.58 -14.38 -17.85
CA ILE A 312 -4.88 -13.84 -18.25
C ILE A 312 -4.72 -12.86 -19.42
N ARG A 313 -3.75 -11.94 -19.32
CA ARG A 313 -3.48 -10.97 -20.37
C ARG A 313 -3.03 -11.63 -21.67
N GLY A 314 -2.23 -12.69 -21.61
CA GLY A 314 -1.78 -13.44 -22.80
C GLY A 314 -2.88 -14.23 -23.50
N VAL A 315 -3.98 -14.52 -22.79
CA VAL A 315 -5.17 -15.20 -23.37
C VAL A 315 -6.15 -14.20 -23.98
N ILE A 316 -6.25 -12.98 -23.41
CA ILE A 316 -7.28 -11.99 -23.80
C ILE A 316 -6.76 -11.02 -24.87
N LEU A 317 -5.46 -10.72 -24.88
CA LEU A 317 -4.81 -9.70 -25.72
C LEU A 317 -3.66 -10.27 -26.56
#